data_bd2a5a1661db3897b6d0648b3f27a56b
#
_entry.id   bd2a5a1661db3897b6d0648b3f27a56b
#
_cell.length_a   1.000
_cell.length_b   1.000
_cell.length_c   1.000
_cell.angle_alpha   90.00
_cell.angle_beta   90.00
_cell.angle_gamma   90.00
#
_symmetry.space_group_name_H-M   'P 1'
#
loop_
_entity.id
_entity.type
_entity.pdbx_description
1 polymer ?
#
loop_
_entity_poly.entity_id
_entity_poly.type
_entity_poly.pdbx_seq_one_letter_code
_entity_poly.pdbx_strand_id
1 'polypeptide(L)'
;LATSSAASDVYKRQMWLIGVAKEDVTLMGQLLGIKLAASEFIGYIQLSDLKDATNLIHLNYQKSIIIATYMLCGFANFASIGIQIGGIGALEPKQRKNLSKFGFKALIGGTLASLLSATIAGMIIG
;
A
#
# COMPACT_ATOMS: atom_id res chain seq x y z
N LEU A 1 9.82 13.67 6.66
CA LEU A 1 8.49 14.22 6.98
C LEU A 1 7.87 15.01 5.81
N ALA A 2 8.63 15.86 5.09
CA ALA A 2 8.13 16.59 3.93
C ALA A 2 7.79 15.68 2.74
N THR A 3 8.55 14.62 2.52
CA THR A 3 8.30 13.60 1.48
C THR A 3 7.04 12.77 1.78
N SER A 4 6.73 12.51 3.05
CA SER A 4 5.51 11.78 3.44
C SER A 4 4.25 12.60 3.19
N SER A 5 4.30 13.92 3.38
CA SER A 5 3.18 14.83 3.09
C SER A 5 2.84 14.86 1.60
N ALA A 6 3.86 15.04 0.74
CA ALA A 6 3.68 15.03 -0.71
C ALA A 6 3.11 13.69 -1.22
N ALA A 7 3.63 12.56 -0.70
CA ALA A 7 3.11 11.24 -1.04
C ALA A 7 1.64 11.06 -0.61
N SER A 8 1.27 11.58 0.57
CA SER A 8 -0.12 11.51 1.04
C SER A 8 -1.07 12.28 0.13
N ASP A 9 -0.66 13.45 -0.37
CA ASP A 9 -1.49 14.27 -1.25
C ASP A 9 -1.77 13.59 -2.59
N VAL A 10 -0.80 12.86 -3.13
CA VAL A 10 -0.96 12.08 -4.37
C VAL A 10 -2.03 10.99 -4.21
N TYR A 11 -2.10 10.35 -3.05
CA TYR A 11 -2.98 9.19 -2.83
C TYR A 11 -4.31 9.53 -2.13
N LYS A 12 -4.56 10.76 -1.74
CA LYS A 12 -5.80 11.17 -1.04
C LYS A 12 -7.07 10.81 -1.81
N ARG A 13 -7.06 11.01 -3.13
CA ARG A 13 -8.22 10.70 -3.98
C ARG A 13 -8.53 9.21 -3.99
N GLN A 14 -7.49 8.37 -4.08
CA GLN A 14 -7.65 6.91 -4.02
C GLN A 14 -8.20 6.47 -2.67
N MET A 15 -7.72 7.05 -1.58
CA MET A 15 -8.21 6.75 -0.23
C MET A 15 -9.67 7.10 -0.05
N TRP A 16 -10.09 8.25 -0.56
CA TRP A 16 -11.50 8.64 -0.56
C TRP A 16 -12.37 7.67 -1.39
N LEU A 17 -11.89 7.28 -2.59
CA LEU A 17 -12.61 6.36 -3.46
C LEU A 17 -12.83 4.97 -2.85
N ILE A 18 -11.89 4.47 -2.07
CA ILE A 18 -12.02 3.16 -1.39
C ILE A 18 -12.80 3.23 -0.07
N GLY A 19 -13.35 4.38 0.26
CA GLY A 19 -14.24 4.54 1.40
C GLY A 19 -13.58 4.86 2.74
N VAL A 20 -12.35 5.39 2.73
CA VAL A 20 -11.65 5.87 3.94
C VAL A 20 -12.33 7.14 4.44
N ALA A 21 -12.52 7.23 5.76
CA ALA A 21 -13.04 8.43 6.41
C ALA A 21 -12.12 9.65 6.17
N LYS A 22 -12.71 10.82 5.99
CA LYS A 22 -11.99 12.07 5.63
C LYS A 22 -10.83 12.38 6.57
N GLU A 23 -11.02 12.13 7.85
CA GLU A 23 -10.04 12.37 8.92
C GLU A 23 -8.80 11.48 8.76
N ASP A 24 -8.96 10.27 8.24
CA ASP A 24 -7.91 9.26 8.11
C ASP A 24 -7.25 9.24 6.72
N VAL A 25 -7.81 9.96 5.75
CA VAL A 25 -7.34 9.94 4.34
C VAL A 25 -5.85 10.25 4.21
N THR A 26 -5.34 11.19 4.98
CA THR A 26 -3.92 11.60 4.92
C THR A 26 -3.00 10.49 5.42
N LEU A 27 -3.31 9.91 6.58
CA LEU A 27 -2.52 8.80 7.17
C LEU A 27 -2.59 7.54 6.30
N MET A 28 -3.75 7.24 5.75
CA MET A 28 -3.94 6.13 4.84
C MET A 28 -3.17 6.31 3.52
N GLY A 29 -3.13 7.54 2.99
CA GLY A 29 -2.30 7.87 1.83
C GLY A 29 -0.80 7.72 2.09
N GLN A 30 -0.35 8.08 3.29
CA GLN A 30 1.04 7.85 3.72
C GLN A 30 1.37 6.35 3.78
N LEU A 31 0.50 5.53 4.36
CA LEU A 31 0.67 4.07 4.42
C LEU A 31 0.80 3.45 3.02
N LEU A 32 -0.05 3.87 2.08
CA LEU A 32 0.03 3.39 0.70
C LEU A 32 1.35 3.83 0.04
N GLY A 33 1.76 5.07 0.23
CA GLY A 33 3.02 5.59 -0.30
C GLY A 33 4.23 4.82 0.23
N ILE A 34 4.28 4.52 1.52
CA ILE A 34 5.34 3.75 2.17
C ILE A 34 5.35 2.30 1.66
N LYS A 35 4.18 1.67 1.55
CA LYS A 35 4.07 0.33 0.96
C LYS A 35 4.69 0.29 -0.44
N LEU A 36 4.32 1.23 -1.31
CA LEU A 36 4.78 1.27 -2.70
C LEU A 36 6.28 1.57 -2.80
N ALA A 37 6.78 2.52 -2.01
CA ALA A 37 8.17 2.96 -2.07
C ALA A 37 9.13 1.98 -1.39
N ALA A 38 8.75 1.43 -0.25
CA ALA A 38 9.58 0.52 0.54
C ALA A 38 9.07 -0.92 0.48
N SER A 39 8.17 -1.27 1.40
CA SER A 39 7.53 -2.59 1.41
C SER A 39 6.26 -2.58 2.27
N GLU A 40 5.43 -3.62 2.10
CA GLU A 40 4.28 -3.88 2.97
C GLU A 40 4.68 -4.10 4.44
N PHE A 41 5.85 -4.69 4.68
CA PHE A 41 6.34 -4.93 6.04
C PHE A 41 6.51 -3.62 6.81
N ILE A 42 7.16 -2.62 6.21
CA ILE A 42 7.31 -1.29 6.81
C ILE A 42 5.94 -0.60 6.96
N GLY A 43 5.05 -0.79 6.00
CA GLY A 43 3.67 -0.32 6.09
C GLY A 43 2.92 -0.90 7.30
N TYR A 44 3.07 -2.19 7.59
CA TYR A 44 2.45 -2.83 8.76
C TYR A 44 3.06 -2.38 10.08
N ILE A 45 4.37 -2.12 10.15
CA ILE A 45 4.99 -1.53 11.35
C ILE A 45 4.34 -0.18 11.65
N GLN A 46 4.21 0.69 10.64
CA GLN A 46 3.55 1.98 10.82
C GLN A 46 2.06 1.85 11.14
N LEU A 47 1.35 0.91 10.53
CA LEU A 47 -0.05 0.65 10.88
C LEU A 47 -0.18 0.22 12.35
N SER A 48 0.78 -0.55 12.87
CA SER A 48 0.80 -0.95 14.29
C SER A 48 0.83 0.26 15.21
N ASP A 49 1.65 1.25 14.90
CA ASP A 49 1.72 2.50 15.67
C ASP A 49 0.44 3.34 15.52
N LEU A 50 -0.12 3.40 14.32
CA LEU A 50 -1.33 4.17 14.02
C LEU A 50 -2.63 3.53 14.56
N LYS A 51 -2.60 2.27 14.96
CA LYS A 51 -3.71 1.59 15.64
C LYS A 51 -3.85 1.98 17.11
N ASP A 52 -2.78 2.42 17.71
CA ASP A 52 -2.76 2.73 19.13
C ASP A 52 -3.36 4.12 19.37
N ALA A 53 -4.57 4.15 19.92
CA ALA A 53 -5.29 5.38 20.23
C ALA A 53 -4.62 6.24 21.33
N THR A 54 -3.61 5.71 22.03
CA THR A 54 -2.82 6.48 23.00
C THR A 54 -1.77 7.36 22.33
N ASN A 55 -1.41 7.06 21.07
CA ASN A 55 -0.49 7.88 20.30
C ASN A 55 -1.15 9.20 19.88
N LEU A 56 -0.34 10.26 19.80
CA LEU A 56 -0.79 11.58 19.35
C LEU A 56 -1.32 11.56 17.90
N ILE A 57 -0.75 10.68 17.08
CA ILE A 57 -1.14 10.47 15.68
C ILE A 57 -1.62 9.03 15.57
N HIS A 58 -2.91 8.84 15.30
CA HIS A 58 -3.54 7.53 15.15
C HIS A 58 -4.69 7.59 14.15
N LEU A 59 -5.14 6.42 13.68
CA LEU A 59 -6.35 6.30 12.87
C LEU A 59 -7.58 6.42 13.77
N ASN A 60 -8.55 7.22 13.33
CA ASN A 60 -9.73 7.55 14.13
C ASN A 60 -10.81 6.46 14.08
N TYR A 61 -10.83 5.67 13.01
CA TYR A 61 -11.92 4.72 12.76
C TYR A 61 -11.41 3.29 12.61
N GLN A 62 -12.08 2.36 13.25
CA GLN A 62 -11.81 0.92 13.11
C GLN A 62 -11.90 0.47 11.65
N LYS A 63 -12.84 1.03 10.90
CA LYS A 63 -12.98 0.79 9.47
C LYS A 63 -11.70 1.15 8.69
N SER A 64 -11.08 2.28 9.00
CA SER A 64 -9.82 2.70 8.37
C SER A 64 -8.68 1.70 8.66
N ILE A 65 -8.60 1.17 9.88
CA ILE A 65 -7.61 0.15 10.25
C ILE A 65 -7.80 -1.12 9.42
N ILE A 66 -9.03 -1.55 9.23
CA ILE A 66 -9.33 -2.74 8.45
C ILE A 66 -9.04 -2.52 6.96
N ILE A 67 -9.47 -1.39 6.40
CA ILE A 67 -9.14 -1.01 5.03
C ILE A 67 -7.61 -0.97 4.84
N ALA A 68 -6.86 -0.38 5.80
CA ALA A 68 -5.40 -0.36 5.76
C ALA A 68 -4.80 -1.75 5.75
N THR A 69 -5.31 -2.66 6.57
CA THR A 69 -4.82 -4.04 6.65
C THR A 69 -4.93 -4.74 5.29
N TYR A 70 -6.07 -4.64 4.61
CA TYR A 70 -6.25 -5.22 3.29
C TYR A 70 -5.49 -4.47 2.20
N MET A 71 -5.40 -3.16 2.27
CA MET A 71 -4.63 -2.34 1.33
C MET A 71 -3.14 -2.68 1.37
N LEU A 72 -2.58 -2.95 2.55
CA LEU A 72 -1.18 -3.33 2.72
C LEU A 72 -0.91 -4.79 2.34
N CYS A 73 -1.94 -5.65 2.39
CA CYS A 73 -1.83 -7.07 2.07
C CYS A 73 -1.58 -7.28 0.58
N GLY A 74 -0.32 -7.43 0.20
CA GLY A 74 0.06 -7.71 -1.18
C GLY A 74 1.46 -7.15 -1.49
N PHE A 75 2.26 -7.94 -2.18
CA PHE A 75 3.65 -7.62 -2.50
C PHE A 75 3.81 -6.66 -3.68
N ALA A 76 2.82 -5.83 -3.95
CA ALA A 76 2.85 -4.82 -4.99
C ALA A 76 3.62 -3.57 -4.52
N ASN A 77 4.93 -3.57 -4.68
CA ASN A 77 5.84 -2.47 -4.38
C ASN A 77 7.06 -2.49 -5.31
N PHE A 78 7.83 -1.39 -5.35
CA PHE A 78 8.99 -1.29 -6.23
C PHE A 78 10.11 -2.28 -5.86
N ALA A 79 10.31 -2.54 -4.56
CA ALA A 79 11.31 -3.51 -4.11
C ALA A 79 10.99 -4.92 -4.65
N SER A 80 9.72 -5.31 -4.69
CA SER A 80 9.28 -6.61 -5.21
C SER A 80 9.62 -6.79 -6.70
N ILE A 81 9.57 -5.74 -7.50
CA ILE A 81 10.01 -5.80 -8.92
C ILE A 81 11.49 -6.18 -8.97
N GLY A 82 12.34 -5.52 -8.19
CA GLY A 82 13.77 -5.82 -8.11
C GLY A 82 14.06 -7.24 -7.63
N ILE A 83 13.35 -7.69 -6.60
CA ILE A 83 13.46 -9.05 -6.05
C ILE A 83 13.09 -10.10 -7.09
N GLN A 84 12.01 -9.90 -7.85
CA GLN A 84 11.59 -10.82 -8.92
C GLN A 84 12.62 -10.87 -10.07
N ILE A 85 13.12 -9.71 -10.50
CA ILE A 85 14.15 -9.64 -11.55
C ILE A 85 15.42 -10.33 -11.08
N GLY A 86 15.85 -10.11 -9.84
CA GLY A 86 17.04 -10.75 -9.25
C GLY A 86 16.86 -12.25 -9.06
N GLY A 87 15.78 -12.67 -8.38
CA GLY A 87 15.54 -14.08 -8.04
C GLY A 87 15.25 -14.95 -9.26
N ILE A 88 14.21 -14.63 -10.02
CA ILE A 88 13.85 -15.40 -11.21
C ILE A 88 14.90 -15.24 -12.31
N GLY A 89 15.45 -14.04 -12.46
CA GLY A 89 16.50 -13.77 -13.43
C GLY A 89 17.84 -14.44 -13.12
N ALA A 90 18.08 -14.89 -11.87
CA ALA A 90 19.24 -15.72 -11.53
C ALA A 90 19.03 -17.18 -11.99
N LEU A 91 17.79 -17.69 -11.88
CA LEU A 91 17.44 -19.04 -12.29
C LEU A 91 17.30 -19.17 -13.81
N GLU A 92 16.69 -18.18 -14.46
CA GLU A 92 16.48 -18.12 -15.91
C GLU A 92 16.80 -16.71 -16.44
N PRO A 93 18.06 -16.45 -16.82
CA PRO A 93 18.52 -15.13 -17.26
C PRO A 93 17.75 -14.53 -18.44
N LYS A 94 17.17 -15.37 -19.31
CA LYS A 94 16.37 -14.92 -20.45
C LYS A 94 15.08 -14.21 -20.03
N GLN A 95 14.56 -14.49 -18.84
CA GLN A 95 13.35 -13.87 -18.30
C GLN A 95 13.57 -12.47 -17.74
N ARG A 96 14.80 -12.03 -17.49
CA ARG A 96 15.09 -10.68 -16.97
C ARG A 96 14.46 -9.58 -17.81
N LYS A 97 14.50 -9.71 -19.12
CA LYS A 97 13.90 -8.75 -20.04
C LYS A 97 12.38 -8.68 -19.91
N ASN A 98 11.72 -9.82 -19.78
CA ASN A 98 10.27 -9.91 -19.59
C ASN A 98 9.85 -9.35 -18.23
N LEU A 99 10.56 -9.72 -17.17
CA LEU A 99 10.31 -9.23 -15.80
C LEU A 99 10.46 -7.72 -15.71
N SER A 100 11.51 -7.15 -16.31
CA SER A 100 11.69 -5.70 -16.37
C SER A 100 10.58 -5.01 -17.18
N LYS A 101 10.19 -5.59 -18.31
CA LYS A 101 9.14 -5.04 -19.19
C LYS A 101 7.77 -5.01 -18.55
N PHE A 102 7.42 -6.05 -17.79
CA PHE A 102 6.09 -6.21 -17.20
C PHE A 102 6.02 -5.81 -15.73
N GLY A 103 7.14 -5.62 -15.04
CA GLY A 103 7.20 -5.34 -13.60
C GLY A 103 6.34 -4.15 -13.18
N PHE A 104 6.43 -3.04 -13.91
CA PHE A 104 5.63 -1.84 -13.60
C PHE A 104 4.12 -2.06 -13.83
N LYS A 105 3.75 -2.79 -14.89
CA LYS A 105 2.34 -3.14 -15.14
C LYS A 105 1.80 -4.07 -14.05
N ALA A 106 2.61 -5.03 -13.62
CA ALA A 106 2.28 -5.93 -12.52
C ALA A 106 2.11 -5.17 -11.19
N LEU A 107 2.96 -4.16 -10.93
CA LEU A 107 2.83 -3.28 -9.78
C LEU A 107 1.49 -2.53 -9.77
N ILE A 108 1.10 -1.94 -10.90
CA ILE A 108 -0.19 -1.25 -11.03
C ILE A 108 -1.35 -2.24 -10.81
N GLY A 109 -1.34 -3.37 -11.49
CA GLY A 109 -2.39 -4.39 -11.35
C GLY A 109 -2.51 -4.93 -9.93
N GLY A 110 -1.40 -5.25 -9.29
CA GLY A 110 -1.35 -5.71 -7.90
C GLY A 110 -1.83 -4.64 -6.90
N THR A 111 -1.49 -3.37 -7.13
CA THR A 111 -1.98 -2.26 -6.31
C THR A 111 -3.49 -2.10 -6.43
N LEU A 112 -4.03 -2.14 -7.65
CA LEU A 112 -5.47 -2.08 -7.90
C LEU A 112 -6.21 -3.25 -7.24
N ALA A 113 -5.66 -4.46 -7.30
CA ALA A 113 -6.22 -5.64 -6.65
C ALA A 113 -6.26 -5.48 -5.11
N SER A 114 -5.20 -4.96 -4.51
CA SER A 114 -5.15 -4.68 -3.07
C SER A 114 -6.17 -3.61 -2.66
N LEU A 115 -6.31 -2.54 -3.45
CA LEU A 115 -7.29 -1.48 -3.19
C LEU A 115 -8.73 -1.98 -3.34
N LEU A 116 -8.99 -2.84 -4.33
CA LEU A 116 -10.31 -3.46 -4.50
C LEU A 116 -10.66 -4.36 -3.30
N SER A 117 -9.73 -5.19 -2.86
CA SER A 117 -9.90 -6.03 -1.66
C SER A 117 -10.19 -5.19 -0.42
N ALA A 118 -9.45 -4.10 -0.24
CA ALA A 118 -9.65 -3.14 0.86
C ALA A 118 -11.05 -2.48 0.80
N THR A 119 -11.50 -2.11 -0.41
CA THR A 119 -12.83 -1.54 -0.64
C THR A 119 -13.93 -2.52 -0.22
N ILE A 120 -13.84 -3.78 -0.67
CA ILE A 120 -14.81 -4.83 -0.33
C ILE A 120 -14.84 -5.06 1.18
N ALA A 121 -13.68 -5.18 1.83
CA ALA A 121 -13.59 -5.32 3.28
C ALA A 121 -14.24 -4.13 4.01
N GLY A 122 -13.97 -2.91 3.56
CA GLY A 122 -14.59 -1.69 4.10
C GLY A 122 -16.12 -1.63 3.90
N MET A 123 -16.63 -2.17 2.81
CA MET A 123 -18.08 -2.24 2.55
C MET A 123 -18.79 -3.24 3.45
N ILE A 124 -18.15 -4.38 3.75
CA ILE A 124 -18.75 -5.43 4.61
C ILE A 124 -18.90 -4.94 6.05
N ILE A 125 -17.97 -4.09 6.49
CA ILE A 125 -17.95 -3.59 7.88
C ILE A 125 -18.92 -2.41 8.07
N GLY A 126 -19.20 -1.70 7.02
CA GLY A 126 -20.12 -0.56 7.02
C GLY A 126 -19.43 0.78 7.18
#